data_030781edbf144240465608be75b8c4b1
#
_entry.id   030781edbf144240465608be75b8c4b1
#
_cell.length_a   1.000
_cell.length_b   1.000
_cell.length_c   1.000
_cell.angle_alpha   90.00
_cell.angle_beta   90.00
_cell.angle_gamma   90.00
#
_symmetry.space_group_name_H-M   'P 1'
#
loop_
_entity.id
_entity.type
_entity.pdbx_description
1 polymer ?
#
loop_
_entity_poly.entity_id
_entity_poly.type
_entity_poly.pdbx_seq_one_letter_code
_entity_poly.pdbx_strand_id
1 'polypeptide(L)'
;MRRRSSLVLLACAVFFTALSPLMRWYAFPRLAKIPPGQYQDMVLEARPATLLNYGTMKAERVPKVTIVQTLKGDVAASDRIERSAGRDIVVWDALSYVAGPDGKMVSAIPERYLFDAHSQEPVHATGEMVDGDPVRREGIEFKWPFLTERRDYTYFDAQTRTSAPIHYKGTRTFRGLEVYYFEQTIPWTRVALPKKMPVKGITPQSVAKMGTTRWYTTKRMFWVEPVTGAPVNGQEIHKEELRGGDLLPGGGKVTAFAGHVKMRADYVDSTVALVTSQRTLVLLLTRYLPWGFLLLGAVLLALSLYLEARGRRPAPTAARPPAPEAAAGGGAAGGGAAGGGAAGGGAAGGGP
;
A
#
# COMPACT_ATOMS: atom_id res chain seq x y z
N MET A 1 15.68 43.01 22.32
CA MET A 1 14.56 42.07 22.18
C MET A 1 14.32 41.64 20.72
N ARG A 2 14.22 42.51 19.71
CA ARG A 2 13.90 42.19 18.29
C ARG A 2 14.83 41.17 17.64
N ARG A 3 16.17 41.22 17.86
CA ARG A 3 17.12 40.29 17.28
C ARG A 3 16.93 38.84 17.84
N ARG A 4 16.52 38.69 19.10
CA ARG A 4 16.18 37.38 19.69
C ARG A 4 14.89 36.82 19.08
N SER A 5 13.88 37.66 18.83
CA SER A 5 12.62 37.22 18.19
C SER A 5 12.85 36.79 16.73
N SER A 6 13.69 37.49 15.94
CA SER A 6 14.06 37.08 14.58
C SER A 6 14.78 35.73 14.57
N LEU A 7 15.72 35.48 15.49
CA LEU A 7 16.40 34.18 15.59
C LEU A 7 15.46 33.03 15.98
N VAL A 8 14.53 33.27 16.91
CA VAL A 8 13.52 32.27 17.26
C VAL A 8 12.63 31.93 16.07
N LEU A 9 12.16 32.95 15.34
CA LEU A 9 11.34 32.73 14.13
C LEU A 9 12.12 32.00 13.04
N LEU A 10 13.40 32.28 12.86
CA LEU A 10 14.27 31.56 11.93
C LEU A 10 14.43 30.09 12.35
N ALA A 11 14.68 29.83 13.63
CA ALA A 11 14.79 28.48 14.15
C ALA A 11 13.48 27.66 13.93
N CYS A 12 12.32 28.30 14.20
CA CYS A 12 11.02 27.67 13.92
C CYS A 12 10.80 27.45 12.42
N ALA A 13 11.21 28.40 11.56
CA ALA A 13 11.11 28.24 10.11
C ALA A 13 11.92 27.04 9.62
N VAL A 14 13.16 26.90 10.07
CA VAL A 14 14.03 25.75 9.74
C VAL A 14 13.41 24.45 10.25
N PHE A 15 12.92 24.45 11.50
CA PHE A 15 12.28 23.28 12.10
C PHE A 15 11.08 22.78 11.28
N PHE A 16 10.11 23.65 10.96
CA PHE A 16 8.93 23.24 10.20
C PHE A 16 9.27 22.86 8.76
N THR A 17 10.24 23.55 8.13
CA THR A 17 10.71 23.18 6.80
C THR A 17 11.36 21.78 6.79
N ALA A 18 12.16 21.45 7.80
CA ALA A 18 12.77 20.13 7.94
C ALA A 18 11.74 19.05 8.33
N LEU A 19 10.72 19.40 9.13
CA LEU A 19 9.67 18.47 9.55
C LEU A 19 8.83 17.97 8.38
N SER A 20 8.63 18.78 7.34
CA SER A 20 7.85 18.41 6.15
C SER A 20 8.39 17.16 5.43
N PRO A 21 9.64 17.12 4.95
CA PRO A 21 10.20 15.91 4.33
C PRO A 21 10.30 14.76 5.32
N LEU A 22 10.57 15.03 6.61
CA LEU A 22 10.64 14.01 7.65
C LEU A 22 9.29 13.29 7.81
N MET A 23 8.18 14.02 7.79
CA MET A 23 6.82 13.43 7.84
C MET A 23 6.55 12.55 6.63
N ARG A 24 6.86 13.03 5.42
CA ARG A 24 6.50 12.38 4.16
C ARG A 24 7.34 11.15 3.87
N TRP A 25 8.67 11.21 4.07
CA TRP A 25 9.61 10.18 3.63
C TRP A 25 10.20 9.34 4.75
N TYR A 26 10.06 9.78 6.01
CA TYR A 26 10.55 9.03 7.17
C TYR A 26 9.42 8.48 8.05
N ALA A 27 8.53 9.37 8.53
CA ALA A 27 7.48 8.96 9.47
C ALA A 27 6.38 8.13 8.79
N PHE A 28 5.85 8.61 7.65
CA PHE A 28 4.75 7.91 6.97
C PHE A 28 5.10 6.47 6.59
N PRO A 29 6.21 6.14 5.90
CA PRO A 29 6.53 4.75 5.57
C PRO A 29 6.66 3.84 6.79
N ARG A 30 7.06 4.37 7.96
CA ARG A 30 7.16 3.60 9.21
C ARG A 30 5.82 3.40 9.91
N LEU A 31 4.90 4.35 9.77
CA LEU A 31 3.57 4.29 10.38
C LEU A 31 2.55 3.55 9.50
N ALA A 32 2.73 3.60 8.17
CA ALA A 32 1.86 2.97 7.19
C ALA A 32 2.14 1.46 7.11
N LYS A 33 1.63 0.71 8.07
CA LYS A 33 1.78 -0.75 8.13
C LYS A 33 0.47 -1.44 8.48
N ILE A 34 0.36 -2.69 8.05
CA ILE A 34 -0.74 -3.57 8.41
C ILE A 34 -0.50 -4.11 9.81
N PRO A 35 -1.47 -3.99 10.75
CA PRO A 35 -1.32 -4.54 12.08
C PRO A 35 -1.37 -6.07 12.07
N PRO A 36 -0.51 -6.78 12.84
CA PRO A 36 -0.50 -8.23 12.87
C PRO A 36 -1.75 -8.82 13.53
N GLY A 37 -2.41 -8.11 14.44
CA GLY A 37 -3.56 -8.60 15.23
C GLY A 37 -4.93 -8.33 14.60
N GLN A 38 -5.02 -8.16 13.28
CA GLN A 38 -6.29 -7.88 12.62
C GLN A 38 -7.22 -9.11 12.59
N TYR A 39 -8.52 -8.87 12.76
CA TYR A 39 -9.60 -9.82 12.50
C TYR A 39 -10.61 -9.22 11.54
N GLN A 40 -11.00 -9.97 10.52
CA GLN A 40 -11.95 -9.50 9.51
C GLN A 40 -12.73 -10.66 8.90
N ASP A 41 -14.06 -10.51 8.81
CA ASP A 41 -14.93 -11.40 8.07
C ASP A 41 -15.46 -10.68 6.83
N MET A 42 -15.19 -11.25 5.67
CA MET A 42 -15.70 -10.79 4.40
C MET A 42 -16.78 -11.75 3.89
N VAL A 43 -17.94 -11.24 3.57
CA VAL A 43 -19.07 -12.03 3.05
C VAL A 43 -19.29 -11.71 1.58
N LEU A 44 -19.21 -12.76 0.75
CA LEU A 44 -19.52 -12.70 -0.67
C LEU A 44 -20.68 -13.62 -0.99
N GLU A 45 -21.42 -13.31 -2.04
CA GLU A 45 -22.58 -14.08 -2.48
C GLU A 45 -22.60 -14.23 -4.00
N ALA A 46 -23.01 -15.39 -4.47
CA ALA A 46 -23.42 -15.60 -5.87
C ALA A 46 -24.94 -15.82 -5.93
N ARG A 47 -25.64 -14.97 -6.66
CA ARG A 47 -27.11 -14.99 -6.82
C ARG A 47 -27.52 -14.73 -8.26
N PRO A 48 -28.11 -15.68 -9.02
CA PRO A 48 -28.13 -17.12 -8.73
C PRO A 48 -26.76 -17.75 -8.95
N ALA A 49 -26.65 -19.03 -8.55
CA ALA A 49 -25.44 -19.84 -8.82
C ALA A 49 -25.83 -21.22 -9.34
N THR A 50 -24.86 -21.94 -9.90
CA THR A 50 -24.94 -23.37 -10.19
C THR A 50 -24.03 -24.11 -9.24
N LEU A 51 -24.53 -25.18 -8.64
CA LEU A 51 -23.79 -26.00 -7.68
C LEU A 51 -23.97 -27.49 -8.02
N LEU A 52 -22.89 -28.27 -7.85
CA LEU A 52 -22.95 -29.71 -8.03
C LEU A 52 -23.71 -30.37 -6.87
N ASN A 53 -24.73 -31.12 -7.21
CA ASN A 53 -25.35 -32.07 -6.28
C ASN A 53 -24.53 -33.37 -6.33
N TYR A 54 -23.75 -33.60 -5.28
CA TYR A 54 -22.88 -34.78 -5.19
C TYR A 54 -23.63 -36.10 -5.03
N GLY A 55 -24.91 -36.09 -4.64
CA GLY A 55 -25.74 -37.28 -4.55
C GLY A 55 -26.23 -37.77 -5.93
N THR A 56 -26.48 -36.83 -6.85
CA THR A 56 -26.98 -37.10 -8.22
C THR A 56 -25.94 -36.93 -9.29
N MET A 57 -24.77 -36.35 -8.95
CA MET A 57 -23.72 -35.93 -9.88
C MET A 57 -24.23 -34.99 -10.99
N LYS A 58 -25.26 -34.17 -10.69
CA LYS A 58 -25.84 -33.19 -11.64
C LYS A 58 -25.61 -31.78 -11.14
N ALA A 59 -25.35 -30.88 -12.08
CA ALA A 59 -25.29 -29.46 -11.80
C ALA A 59 -26.72 -28.89 -11.66
N GLU A 60 -27.00 -28.27 -10.54
CA GLU A 60 -28.30 -27.71 -10.19
C GLU A 60 -28.20 -26.20 -10.03
N ARG A 61 -29.23 -25.48 -10.51
CA ARG A 61 -29.35 -24.04 -10.27
C ARG A 61 -29.88 -23.80 -8.87
N VAL A 62 -29.15 -23.00 -8.08
CA VAL A 62 -29.50 -22.66 -6.72
C VAL A 62 -29.71 -21.15 -6.57
N PRO A 63 -30.58 -20.70 -5.65
CA PRO A 63 -30.88 -19.27 -5.52
C PRO A 63 -29.70 -18.48 -4.98
N LYS A 64 -28.86 -19.09 -4.14
CA LYS A 64 -27.74 -18.42 -3.48
C LYS A 64 -26.66 -19.40 -3.06
N VAL A 65 -25.40 -18.98 -3.21
CA VAL A 65 -24.23 -19.55 -2.54
C VAL A 65 -23.57 -18.41 -1.75
N THR A 66 -23.23 -18.69 -0.51
CA THR A 66 -22.55 -17.72 0.38
C THR A 66 -21.11 -18.16 0.60
N ILE A 67 -20.19 -17.23 0.48
CA ILE A 67 -18.76 -17.42 0.75
C ILE A 67 -18.39 -16.50 1.89
N VAL A 68 -17.89 -17.07 2.99
CA VAL A 68 -17.36 -16.30 4.12
C VAL A 68 -15.86 -16.50 4.13
N GLN A 69 -15.13 -15.42 4.00
CA GLN A 69 -13.68 -15.42 4.16
C GLN A 69 -13.33 -14.74 5.48
N THR A 70 -12.87 -15.53 6.44
CA THR A 70 -12.39 -15.04 7.74
C THR A 70 -10.88 -14.88 7.65
N LEU A 71 -10.37 -13.70 8.05
CA LEU A 71 -8.95 -13.40 8.21
C LEU A 71 -8.68 -13.18 9.70
N LYS A 72 -7.67 -13.85 10.23
CA LYS A 72 -7.25 -13.72 11.62
C LYS A 72 -5.74 -13.60 11.72
N GLY A 73 -5.27 -12.56 12.38
CA GLY A 73 -3.86 -12.34 12.65
C GLY A 73 -3.30 -13.32 13.70
N ASP A 74 -2.15 -13.90 13.42
CA ASP A 74 -1.34 -14.67 14.36
C ASP A 74 -0.19 -13.80 14.86
N VAL A 75 -0.45 -13.02 15.91
CA VAL A 75 0.51 -12.08 16.49
C VAL A 75 1.77 -12.81 16.98
N ALA A 76 1.62 -13.97 17.63
CA ALA A 76 2.75 -14.71 18.16
C ALA A 76 3.68 -15.25 17.07
N ALA A 77 3.11 -15.68 15.94
CA ALA A 77 3.92 -16.09 14.79
C ALA A 77 4.56 -14.88 14.10
N SER A 78 3.85 -13.76 13.98
CA SER A 78 4.38 -12.49 13.45
C SER A 78 5.62 -12.06 14.25
N ASP A 79 5.51 -11.93 15.57
CA ASP A 79 6.61 -11.54 16.46
C ASP A 79 7.81 -12.48 16.39
N ARG A 80 7.56 -13.78 16.21
CA ARG A 80 8.64 -14.77 16.11
C ARG A 80 9.45 -14.62 14.84
N ILE A 81 8.76 -14.43 13.70
CA ILE A 81 9.40 -14.30 12.39
C ILE A 81 10.06 -12.91 12.28
N GLU A 82 9.42 -11.85 12.77
CA GLU A 82 9.96 -10.49 12.82
C GLU A 82 11.33 -10.45 13.53
N ARG A 83 11.44 -11.08 14.71
CA ARG A 83 12.71 -11.18 15.44
C ARG A 83 13.83 -11.85 14.65
N SER A 84 13.52 -12.81 13.79
CA SER A 84 14.51 -13.50 12.96
C SER A 84 14.81 -12.77 11.64
N ALA A 85 13.84 -12.04 11.10
CA ALA A 85 13.95 -11.36 9.81
C ALA A 85 14.42 -9.91 9.92
N GLY A 86 14.33 -9.28 11.10
CA GLY A 86 14.72 -7.89 11.33
C GLY A 86 13.85 -6.85 10.60
N ARG A 87 12.61 -7.23 10.27
CA ARG A 87 11.62 -6.36 9.61
C ARG A 87 10.20 -6.71 10.04
N ASP A 88 9.27 -5.75 9.94
CA ASP A 88 7.86 -5.92 10.32
C ASP A 88 7.18 -6.96 9.41
N ILE A 89 6.81 -8.11 9.98
CA ILE A 89 6.16 -9.22 9.27
C ILE A 89 4.80 -9.48 9.88
N VAL A 90 3.83 -9.76 9.01
CA VAL A 90 2.47 -10.15 9.38
C VAL A 90 2.21 -11.59 8.98
N VAL A 91 1.68 -12.36 9.90
CA VAL A 91 1.17 -13.70 9.68
C VAL A 91 -0.34 -13.70 9.87
N TRP A 92 -1.08 -14.07 8.82
CA TRP A 92 -2.52 -14.22 8.88
C TRP A 92 -2.95 -15.62 8.52
N ASP A 93 -3.89 -16.15 9.30
CA ASP A 93 -4.66 -17.33 8.95
C ASP A 93 -5.96 -16.92 8.29
N ALA A 94 -6.29 -17.52 7.18
CA ALA A 94 -7.54 -17.31 6.48
C ALA A 94 -8.31 -18.63 6.34
N LEU A 95 -9.63 -18.51 6.33
CA LEU A 95 -10.53 -19.61 6.02
C LEU A 95 -11.58 -19.14 5.02
N SER A 96 -11.53 -19.69 3.81
CA SER A 96 -12.60 -19.51 2.82
C SER A 96 -13.63 -20.62 3.01
N TYR A 97 -14.81 -20.29 3.55
CA TYR A 97 -15.90 -21.22 3.80
C TYR A 97 -17.03 -20.96 2.80
N VAL A 98 -17.38 -21.96 2.00
CA VAL A 98 -18.46 -21.91 1.01
C VAL A 98 -19.66 -22.70 1.53
N ALA A 99 -20.81 -22.02 1.63
CA ALA A 99 -22.07 -22.63 2.05
C ALA A 99 -23.09 -22.63 0.90
N GLY A 100 -23.79 -23.73 0.73
CA GLY A 100 -24.93 -23.88 -0.16
C GLY A 100 -26.19 -23.14 0.35
N PRO A 101 -27.29 -23.25 -0.40
CA PRO A 101 -28.54 -22.57 -0.05
C PRO A 101 -29.17 -23.05 1.29
N ASP A 102 -28.88 -24.27 1.69
CA ASP A 102 -29.31 -24.89 2.96
C ASP A 102 -28.33 -24.63 4.14
N GLY A 103 -27.32 -23.79 3.92
CA GLY A 103 -26.28 -23.49 4.89
C GLY A 103 -25.23 -24.59 5.07
N LYS A 104 -25.37 -25.73 4.40
CA LYS A 104 -24.37 -26.80 4.49
C LYS A 104 -23.07 -26.42 3.78
N MET A 105 -21.98 -26.88 4.35
CA MET A 105 -20.65 -26.66 3.79
C MET A 105 -20.49 -27.37 2.46
N VAL A 106 -20.06 -26.61 1.45
CA VAL A 106 -19.66 -27.10 0.12
C VAL A 106 -18.15 -27.26 0.05
N SER A 107 -17.42 -26.28 0.58
CA SER A 107 -15.95 -26.27 0.60
C SER A 107 -15.45 -25.44 1.77
N ALA A 108 -14.29 -25.79 2.30
CA ALA A 108 -13.57 -25.01 3.30
C ALA A 108 -12.07 -25.15 3.03
N ILE A 109 -11.44 -24.03 2.66
CA ILE A 109 -10.03 -23.97 2.29
C ILE A 109 -9.32 -23.07 3.28
N PRO A 110 -8.49 -23.64 4.18
CA PRO A 110 -7.62 -22.87 5.05
C PRO A 110 -6.38 -22.40 4.29
N GLU A 111 -5.94 -21.19 4.62
CA GLU A 111 -4.74 -20.59 4.06
C GLU A 111 -3.93 -19.93 5.15
N ARG A 112 -2.62 -19.85 4.98
CA ARG A 112 -1.72 -19.10 5.84
C ARG A 112 -0.84 -18.20 4.99
N TYR A 113 -0.81 -16.91 5.36
CA TYR A 113 -0.13 -15.84 4.67
C TYR A 113 0.99 -15.29 5.52
N LEU A 114 2.13 -15.05 4.89
CA LEU A 114 3.28 -14.42 5.52
C LEU A 114 3.75 -13.28 4.60
N PHE A 115 3.62 -12.05 5.05
CA PHE A 115 3.94 -10.90 4.21
C PHE A 115 4.56 -9.74 5.00
N ASP A 116 5.26 -8.89 4.30
CA ASP A 116 5.83 -7.65 4.84
C ASP A 116 4.70 -6.65 5.15
N ALA A 117 4.71 -6.08 6.36
CA ALA A 117 3.64 -5.21 6.85
C ALA A 117 3.47 -3.91 6.05
N HIS A 118 4.52 -3.45 5.36
CA HIS A 118 4.55 -2.20 4.63
C HIS A 118 4.27 -2.37 3.14
N SER A 119 5.04 -3.25 2.48
CA SER A 119 4.90 -3.51 1.04
C SER A 119 3.77 -4.47 0.71
N GLN A 120 3.39 -5.34 1.66
CA GLN A 120 2.42 -6.43 1.52
C GLN A 120 2.87 -7.53 0.55
N GLU A 121 4.14 -7.53 0.21
CA GLU A 121 4.73 -8.59 -0.59
C GLU A 121 5.00 -9.83 0.29
N PRO A 122 4.80 -11.05 -0.24
CA PRO A 122 5.06 -12.28 0.49
C PRO A 122 6.50 -12.38 0.98
N VAL A 123 6.64 -12.90 2.18
CA VAL A 123 7.92 -13.18 2.80
C VAL A 123 8.12 -14.68 2.84
N HIS A 124 8.82 -15.24 1.90
CA HIS A 124 9.01 -16.69 1.70
C HIS A 124 9.64 -17.41 2.93
N ALA A 125 8.92 -17.39 4.05
CA ALA A 125 9.30 -18.12 5.26
C ALA A 125 8.48 -19.42 5.40
N THR A 126 8.95 -20.32 6.24
CA THR A 126 8.27 -21.60 6.51
C THR A 126 6.88 -21.37 7.10
N GLY A 127 5.88 -22.06 6.54
CA GLY A 127 4.49 -22.03 7.02
C GLY A 127 3.48 -21.40 6.06
N GLU A 128 3.92 -20.82 4.97
CA GLU A 128 3.05 -20.33 3.89
C GLU A 128 2.33 -21.51 3.22
N MET A 129 0.99 -21.51 3.21
CA MET A 129 0.22 -22.66 2.73
C MET A 129 -1.14 -22.29 2.13
N VAL A 130 -1.65 -23.19 1.27
CA VAL A 130 -3.04 -23.26 0.82
C VAL A 130 -3.54 -24.67 1.01
N ASP A 131 -4.66 -24.85 1.73
CA ASP A 131 -5.28 -26.16 2.01
C ASP A 131 -4.30 -27.19 2.62
N GLY A 132 -3.39 -26.70 3.48
CA GLY A 132 -2.37 -27.52 4.14
C GLY A 132 -1.20 -27.96 3.26
N ASP A 133 -1.12 -27.49 2.01
CA ASP A 133 0.04 -27.69 1.15
C ASP A 133 0.91 -26.42 1.12
N PRO A 134 2.24 -26.56 1.20
CA PRO A 134 3.14 -25.42 1.09
C PRO A 134 3.02 -24.78 -0.29
N VAL A 135 3.01 -23.46 -0.33
CA VAL A 135 2.99 -22.67 -1.56
C VAL A 135 4.08 -21.61 -1.54
N ARG A 136 4.42 -21.08 -2.70
CA ARG A 136 5.24 -19.90 -2.84
C ARG A 136 4.42 -18.82 -3.53
N ARG A 137 4.04 -17.81 -2.80
CA ARG A 137 3.25 -16.69 -3.30
C ARG A 137 4.16 -15.61 -3.88
N GLU A 138 3.65 -14.88 -4.86
CA GLU A 138 4.32 -13.70 -5.42
C GLU A 138 3.28 -12.61 -5.66
N GLY A 139 3.69 -11.35 -5.48
CA GLY A 139 2.83 -10.19 -5.66
C GLY A 139 1.90 -9.91 -4.49
N ILE A 140 0.83 -9.18 -4.76
CA ILE A 140 -0.16 -8.76 -3.75
C ILE A 140 -1.27 -9.81 -3.59
N GLU A 141 -1.92 -9.83 -2.44
CA GLU A 141 -2.94 -10.83 -2.12
C GLU A 141 -4.25 -10.23 -1.60
N PHE A 142 -4.18 -9.32 -0.62
CA PHE A 142 -5.38 -8.80 0.05
C PHE A 142 -5.67 -7.36 -0.32
N LYS A 143 -4.63 -6.59 -0.42
CA LYS A 143 -4.72 -5.16 -0.61
C LYS A 143 -3.52 -4.67 -1.43
N TRP A 144 -3.70 -3.59 -2.13
CA TRP A 144 -2.64 -2.89 -2.84
C TRP A 144 -1.78 -2.07 -1.86
N PRO A 145 -0.54 -1.73 -2.23
CA PRO A 145 0.29 -0.83 -1.43
C PRO A 145 -0.41 0.51 -1.17
N PHE A 146 -0.10 1.16 -0.06
CA PHE A 146 -0.50 2.56 0.15
C PHE A 146 0.00 3.43 -1.00
N LEU A 147 -0.81 4.41 -1.41
CA LEU A 147 -0.52 5.26 -2.57
C LEU A 147 -0.35 4.43 -3.86
N THR A 148 -1.29 3.52 -4.08
CA THR A 148 -1.36 2.62 -5.24
C THR A 148 -1.09 3.36 -6.55
N GLU A 149 -0.22 2.79 -7.36
CA GLU A 149 0.13 3.33 -8.68
C GLU A 149 -0.80 2.80 -9.78
N ARG A 150 -0.89 3.56 -10.90
CA ARG A 150 -1.67 3.19 -12.09
C ARG A 150 -0.87 2.24 -12.98
N ARG A 151 -0.58 1.03 -12.47
CA ARG A 151 0.18 0.00 -13.19
C ARG A 151 -0.37 -1.39 -12.90
N ASP A 152 0.05 -2.35 -13.66
CA ASP A 152 -0.23 -3.76 -13.41
C ASP A 152 0.54 -4.23 -12.17
N TYR A 153 -0.05 -5.20 -11.47
CA TYR A 153 0.55 -5.88 -10.34
C TYR A 153 0.57 -7.38 -10.58
N THR A 154 1.38 -8.10 -9.85
CA THR A 154 1.26 -9.56 -9.74
C THR A 154 0.28 -9.87 -8.62
N TYR A 155 -0.65 -10.81 -8.85
CA TYR A 155 -1.66 -11.23 -7.89
C TYR A 155 -1.70 -12.76 -7.80
N PHE A 156 -1.63 -13.29 -6.57
CA PHE A 156 -1.65 -14.73 -6.33
C PHE A 156 -3.09 -15.27 -6.39
N ASP A 157 -3.27 -16.39 -7.07
CA ASP A 157 -4.54 -17.13 -7.11
C ASP A 157 -4.43 -18.43 -6.30
N ALA A 158 -5.20 -18.51 -5.21
CA ALA A 158 -5.16 -19.65 -4.29
C ALA A 158 -5.68 -20.97 -4.91
N GLN A 159 -6.56 -20.91 -5.91
CA GLN A 159 -7.09 -22.12 -6.56
C GLN A 159 -6.04 -22.76 -7.47
N THR A 160 -5.35 -21.97 -8.27
CA THR A 160 -4.27 -22.43 -9.15
C THR A 160 -2.94 -22.57 -8.42
N ARG A 161 -2.80 -21.91 -7.24
CA ARG A 161 -1.55 -21.79 -6.47
C ARG A 161 -0.42 -21.16 -7.26
N THR A 162 -0.77 -20.24 -8.14
CA THR A 162 0.16 -19.50 -9.01
C THR A 162 -0.13 -18.03 -8.98
N SER A 163 0.87 -17.24 -9.30
CA SER A 163 0.75 -15.79 -9.46
C SER A 163 0.66 -15.42 -10.92
N ALA A 164 -0.21 -14.46 -11.24
CA ALA A 164 -0.41 -13.95 -12.59
C ALA A 164 -0.66 -12.44 -12.55
N PRO A 165 -0.43 -11.73 -13.67
CA PRO A 165 -0.73 -10.30 -13.73
C PRO A 165 -2.20 -9.98 -13.46
N ILE A 166 -2.43 -8.94 -12.64
CA ILE A 166 -3.71 -8.25 -12.52
C ILE A 166 -3.56 -6.87 -13.14
N HIS A 167 -4.36 -6.59 -14.16
CA HIS A 167 -4.19 -5.44 -15.04
C HIS A 167 -4.96 -4.22 -14.56
N TYR A 168 -4.30 -3.08 -14.52
CA TYR A 168 -4.97 -1.78 -14.36
C TYR A 168 -5.81 -1.46 -15.61
N LYS A 169 -7.11 -1.23 -15.42
CA LYS A 169 -8.07 -0.95 -16.50
C LYS A 169 -8.65 0.46 -16.45
N GLY A 170 -8.09 1.33 -15.64
CA GLY A 170 -8.48 2.73 -15.57
C GLY A 170 -9.00 3.17 -14.21
N THR A 171 -9.25 4.47 -14.11
CA THR A 171 -9.83 5.12 -12.92
C THR A 171 -11.34 5.20 -13.09
N ARG A 172 -12.08 4.93 -12.01
CA ARG A 172 -13.55 4.96 -11.96
C ARG A 172 -14.02 5.68 -10.70
N THR A 173 -15.28 6.07 -10.67
CA THR A 173 -15.95 6.52 -9.44
C THR A 173 -16.82 5.39 -8.92
N PHE A 174 -16.64 5.04 -7.63
CA PHE A 174 -17.45 4.04 -6.96
C PHE A 174 -17.90 4.58 -5.59
N ARG A 175 -19.22 4.71 -5.39
CA ARG A 175 -19.83 5.26 -4.16
C ARG A 175 -19.22 6.60 -3.70
N GLY A 176 -18.91 7.49 -4.64
CA GLY A 176 -18.31 8.79 -4.40
C GLY A 176 -16.78 8.79 -4.19
N LEU A 177 -16.14 7.64 -4.17
CA LEU A 177 -14.69 7.51 -4.13
C LEU A 177 -14.10 7.38 -5.53
N GLU A 178 -12.98 8.05 -5.78
CA GLU A 178 -12.12 7.72 -6.92
C GLU A 178 -11.44 6.39 -6.61
N VAL A 179 -11.53 5.43 -7.54
CA VAL A 179 -10.98 4.09 -7.40
C VAL A 179 -10.23 3.68 -8.67
N TYR A 180 -9.21 2.87 -8.49
CA TYR A 180 -8.54 2.18 -9.59
C TYR A 180 -9.20 0.84 -9.82
N TYR A 181 -9.50 0.55 -11.07
CA TYR A 181 -10.17 -0.67 -11.45
C TYR A 181 -9.16 -1.65 -12.04
N PHE A 182 -9.13 -2.86 -11.45
CA PHE A 182 -8.22 -3.92 -11.85
C PHE A 182 -8.98 -5.16 -12.29
N GLU A 183 -8.44 -5.88 -13.29
CA GLU A 183 -8.97 -7.15 -13.77
C GLU A 183 -7.86 -8.19 -13.87
N GLN A 184 -8.18 -9.42 -13.45
CA GLN A 184 -7.37 -10.61 -13.67
C GLN A 184 -8.25 -11.69 -14.33
N THR A 185 -7.72 -12.37 -15.33
CA THR A 185 -8.39 -13.53 -15.93
C THR A 185 -7.47 -14.74 -15.82
N ILE A 186 -7.97 -15.80 -15.21
CA ILE A 186 -7.32 -17.10 -15.14
C ILE A 186 -8.04 -17.99 -16.17
N PRO A 187 -7.34 -18.48 -17.20
CA PRO A 187 -7.91 -19.41 -18.17
C PRO A 187 -8.23 -20.76 -17.51
N TRP A 188 -8.94 -21.64 -18.21
CA TRP A 188 -9.19 -22.98 -17.71
C TRP A 188 -7.90 -23.68 -17.32
N THR A 189 -7.74 -23.91 -16.02
CA THR A 189 -6.55 -24.51 -15.41
C THR A 189 -6.97 -25.70 -14.56
N ARG A 190 -6.23 -26.80 -14.67
CA ARG A 190 -6.40 -27.94 -13.78
C ARG A 190 -5.91 -27.55 -12.38
N VAL A 191 -6.74 -27.80 -11.35
CA VAL A 191 -6.47 -27.44 -9.96
C VAL A 191 -6.62 -28.63 -9.03
N ALA A 192 -6.03 -28.54 -7.83
CA ALA A 192 -6.16 -29.58 -6.83
C ALA A 192 -7.62 -29.71 -6.34
N LEU A 193 -8.02 -30.91 -5.99
CA LEU A 193 -9.26 -31.14 -5.26
C LEU A 193 -9.12 -30.64 -3.82
N PRO A 194 -10.16 -30.01 -3.23
CA PRO A 194 -10.13 -29.59 -1.83
C PRO A 194 -9.90 -30.81 -0.92
N LYS A 195 -9.04 -30.68 0.10
CA LYS A 195 -8.79 -31.77 1.05
C LYS A 195 -10.05 -32.13 1.85
N LYS A 196 -10.87 -31.11 2.15
CA LYS A 196 -12.16 -31.31 2.81
C LYS A 196 -13.27 -31.36 1.78
N MET A 197 -13.72 -32.57 1.47
CA MET A 197 -14.81 -32.81 0.54
C MET A 197 -16.18 -32.68 1.22
N PRO A 198 -17.23 -32.23 0.49
CA PRO A 198 -18.57 -32.07 1.05
C PRO A 198 -19.28 -33.40 1.36
N VAL A 199 -18.77 -34.52 0.89
CA VAL A 199 -19.33 -35.88 1.10
C VAL A 199 -18.42 -36.67 2.01
N LYS A 200 -18.99 -37.23 3.08
CA LYS A 200 -18.24 -38.11 4.01
C LYS A 200 -17.71 -39.35 3.28
N GLY A 201 -16.47 -39.72 3.59
CA GLY A 201 -15.82 -40.91 3.01
C GLY A 201 -15.24 -40.72 1.62
N ILE A 202 -15.50 -39.60 0.97
CA ILE A 202 -14.84 -39.25 -0.29
C ILE A 202 -13.61 -38.40 -0.01
N THR A 203 -12.48 -38.82 -0.58
CA THR A 203 -11.20 -38.10 -0.45
C THR A 203 -10.69 -37.66 -1.81
N PRO A 204 -9.83 -36.62 -1.89
CA PRO A 204 -9.19 -36.23 -3.14
C PRO A 204 -8.51 -37.41 -3.86
N GLN A 205 -7.90 -38.32 -3.10
CA GLN A 205 -7.23 -39.49 -3.62
C GLN A 205 -8.22 -40.50 -4.23
N SER A 206 -9.39 -40.72 -3.62
CA SER A 206 -10.42 -41.61 -4.19
C SER A 206 -10.99 -41.03 -5.50
N VAL A 207 -11.23 -39.74 -5.55
CA VAL A 207 -11.69 -39.03 -6.78
C VAL A 207 -10.64 -39.09 -7.89
N ALA A 208 -9.36 -38.87 -7.54
CA ALA A 208 -8.27 -38.96 -8.50
C ALA A 208 -8.06 -40.37 -9.05
N LYS A 209 -8.22 -41.45 -8.20
CA LYS A 209 -8.17 -42.85 -8.64
C LYS A 209 -9.28 -43.20 -9.67
N MET A 210 -10.42 -42.52 -9.60
CA MET A 210 -11.50 -42.63 -10.59
C MET A 210 -11.25 -41.82 -11.85
N GLY A 211 -10.05 -41.23 -12.02
CA GLY A 211 -9.68 -40.47 -13.21
C GLY A 211 -10.31 -39.08 -13.33
N THR A 212 -11.04 -38.64 -12.31
CA THR A 212 -11.71 -37.34 -12.34
C THR A 212 -10.77 -36.20 -11.95
N THR A 213 -10.80 -35.11 -12.69
CA THR A 213 -9.97 -33.93 -12.50
C THR A 213 -10.83 -32.69 -12.27
N ARG A 214 -10.36 -31.75 -11.43
CA ARG A 214 -11.01 -30.46 -11.19
C ARG A 214 -10.36 -29.37 -12.05
N TRP A 215 -11.17 -28.59 -12.69
CA TRP A 215 -10.78 -27.48 -13.54
C TRP A 215 -11.45 -26.18 -13.07
N TYR A 216 -10.72 -25.10 -13.14
CA TYR A 216 -11.13 -23.80 -12.69
C TYR A 216 -10.81 -22.72 -13.70
N THR A 217 -11.69 -21.72 -13.80
CA THR A 217 -11.46 -20.46 -14.52
C THR A 217 -12.15 -19.33 -13.80
N THR A 218 -11.57 -18.15 -13.88
CA THR A 218 -12.18 -16.95 -13.29
C THR A 218 -11.83 -15.69 -14.05
N LYS A 219 -12.74 -14.71 -13.98
CA LYS A 219 -12.45 -13.30 -14.20
C LYS A 219 -12.71 -12.55 -12.90
N ARG A 220 -11.66 -12.00 -12.33
CA ARG A 220 -11.67 -11.27 -11.06
C ARG A 220 -11.57 -9.78 -11.31
N MET A 221 -12.34 -8.99 -10.56
CA MET A 221 -12.45 -7.55 -10.71
C MET A 221 -12.38 -6.87 -9.34
N PHE A 222 -11.52 -5.86 -9.20
CA PHE A 222 -11.39 -5.08 -7.97
C PHE A 222 -11.52 -3.59 -8.23
N TRP A 223 -12.17 -2.90 -7.29
CA TRP A 223 -12.26 -1.45 -7.18
C TRP A 223 -11.43 -1.04 -5.96
N VAL A 224 -10.28 -0.44 -6.20
CA VAL A 224 -9.25 -0.17 -5.18
C VAL A 224 -9.17 1.33 -4.93
N GLU A 225 -9.33 1.75 -3.67
CA GLU A 225 -9.12 3.15 -3.29
C GLU A 225 -7.59 3.42 -3.27
N PRO A 226 -7.09 4.38 -4.11
CA PRO A 226 -5.65 4.44 -4.39
C PRO A 226 -4.80 4.95 -3.23
N VAL A 227 -5.35 5.75 -2.32
CA VAL A 227 -4.56 6.33 -1.20
C VAL A 227 -4.28 5.27 -0.14
N THR A 228 -5.26 4.47 0.19
CA THR A 228 -5.14 3.40 1.19
C THR A 228 -4.67 2.07 0.60
N GLY A 229 -4.89 1.86 -0.71
CA GLY A 229 -4.68 0.59 -1.38
C GLY A 229 -5.74 -0.47 -1.07
N ALA A 230 -6.81 -0.11 -0.38
CA ALA A 230 -7.84 -1.05 0.03
C ALA A 230 -8.85 -1.34 -1.10
N PRO A 231 -9.19 -2.60 -1.39
CA PRO A 231 -10.28 -2.94 -2.28
C PRO A 231 -11.61 -2.62 -1.59
N VAL A 232 -12.37 -1.65 -2.13
CA VAL A 232 -13.70 -1.27 -1.64
C VAL A 232 -14.82 -2.11 -2.25
N ASN A 233 -14.53 -2.82 -3.33
CA ASN A 233 -15.42 -3.80 -3.94
C ASN A 233 -14.60 -4.85 -4.66
N GLY A 234 -15.06 -6.10 -4.61
CA GLY A 234 -14.49 -7.22 -5.32
C GLY A 234 -15.60 -8.08 -5.93
N GLN A 235 -15.39 -8.50 -7.16
CA GLN A 235 -16.30 -9.40 -7.86
C GLN A 235 -15.51 -10.45 -8.62
N GLU A 236 -16.13 -11.62 -8.81
CA GLU A 236 -15.51 -12.73 -9.51
C GLU A 236 -16.54 -13.50 -10.33
N ILE A 237 -16.29 -13.66 -11.63
CA ILE A 237 -17.02 -14.60 -12.49
C ILE A 237 -16.29 -15.92 -12.39
N HIS A 238 -16.76 -16.77 -11.49
CA HIS A 238 -16.10 -18.01 -11.08
C HIS A 238 -16.77 -19.21 -11.73
N LYS A 239 -15.98 -20.13 -12.26
CA LYS A 239 -16.49 -21.38 -12.79
C LYS A 239 -15.54 -22.55 -12.52
N GLU A 240 -16.10 -23.65 -12.02
CA GLU A 240 -15.40 -24.90 -11.77
C GLU A 240 -16.11 -26.06 -12.45
N GLU A 241 -15.33 -26.98 -12.97
CA GLU A 241 -15.83 -28.22 -13.60
C GLU A 241 -15.06 -29.43 -13.05
N LEU A 242 -15.78 -30.52 -12.87
CA LEU A 242 -15.17 -31.85 -12.80
C LEU A 242 -15.17 -32.43 -14.21
N ARG A 243 -14.04 -33.02 -14.63
CA ARG A 243 -13.86 -33.55 -15.98
C ARG A 243 -13.25 -34.93 -15.95
N GLY A 244 -13.75 -35.80 -16.83
CA GLY A 244 -13.30 -37.18 -17.04
C GLY A 244 -13.62 -38.11 -15.88
N GLY A 245 -13.20 -39.34 -16.02
CA GLY A 245 -13.28 -40.38 -14.98
C GLY A 245 -14.64 -41.04 -14.84
N ASP A 246 -14.64 -42.09 -14.03
CA ASP A 246 -15.80 -42.99 -13.82
C ASP A 246 -16.92 -42.37 -12.96
N LEU A 247 -16.62 -41.28 -12.27
CA LEU A 247 -17.61 -40.52 -11.49
C LEU A 247 -18.66 -39.83 -12.36
N LEU A 248 -18.33 -39.57 -13.63
CA LEU A 248 -19.18 -38.77 -14.52
C LEU A 248 -19.84 -39.66 -15.55
N PRO A 249 -21.17 -39.67 -15.66
CA PRO A 249 -21.88 -40.42 -16.72
C PRO A 249 -21.31 -40.10 -18.10
N GLY A 250 -20.84 -41.13 -18.82
CA GLY A 250 -20.28 -40.97 -20.16
C GLY A 250 -18.90 -40.32 -20.25
N GLY A 251 -18.13 -40.27 -19.15
CA GLY A 251 -16.75 -39.74 -19.13
C GLY A 251 -16.65 -38.24 -19.44
N GLY A 252 -17.74 -37.51 -19.28
CA GLY A 252 -17.90 -36.13 -19.73
C GLY A 252 -17.37 -35.07 -18.76
N LYS A 253 -18.10 -33.99 -18.62
CA LYS A 253 -17.83 -32.92 -17.65
C LYS A 253 -19.11 -32.47 -16.97
N VAL A 254 -18.99 -32.02 -15.73
CA VAL A 254 -20.08 -31.42 -14.97
C VAL A 254 -19.60 -30.15 -14.27
N THR A 255 -20.46 -29.13 -14.24
CA THR A 255 -20.18 -27.91 -13.48
C THR A 255 -20.25 -28.20 -12.00
N ALA A 256 -19.13 -27.99 -11.28
CA ALA A 256 -19.07 -28.12 -9.84
C ALA A 256 -19.56 -26.84 -9.15
N PHE A 257 -19.16 -25.69 -9.67
CA PHE A 257 -19.64 -24.36 -9.25
C PHE A 257 -19.60 -23.41 -10.44
N ALA A 258 -20.62 -22.56 -10.57
CA ALA A 258 -20.59 -21.41 -11.47
C ALA A 258 -21.44 -20.29 -10.89
N GLY A 259 -20.89 -19.07 -10.83
CA GLY A 259 -21.61 -17.92 -10.35
C GLY A 259 -20.85 -16.61 -10.52
N HIS A 260 -21.59 -15.52 -10.48
CA HIS A 260 -21.04 -14.19 -10.33
C HIS A 260 -20.99 -13.87 -8.83
N VAL A 261 -19.84 -14.11 -8.24
CA VAL A 261 -19.55 -13.85 -6.82
C VAL A 261 -19.33 -12.36 -6.63
N LYS A 262 -19.99 -11.76 -5.66
CA LYS A 262 -19.90 -10.33 -5.33
C LYS A 262 -19.81 -10.14 -3.83
N MET A 263 -19.08 -9.13 -3.40
CA MET A 263 -19.16 -8.66 -2.02
C MET A 263 -20.59 -8.26 -1.67
N ARG A 264 -21.06 -8.64 -0.49
CA ARG A 264 -22.40 -8.28 0.00
C ARG A 264 -22.49 -6.77 0.19
N ALA A 265 -23.65 -6.18 -0.13
CA ALA A 265 -23.82 -4.73 -0.19
C ALA A 265 -23.51 -4.02 1.14
N ASP A 266 -23.96 -4.59 2.27
CA ASP A 266 -23.69 -4.07 3.61
C ASP A 266 -22.20 -4.11 3.98
N TYR A 267 -21.48 -5.16 3.54
CA TYR A 267 -20.04 -5.22 3.70
C TYR A 267 -19.32 -4.15 2.84
N VAL A 268 -19.77 -3.92 1.61
CA VAL A 268 -19.26 -2.84 0.75
C VAL A 268 -19.47 -1.48 1.39
N ASP A 269 -20.68 -1.22 1.97
CA ASP A 269 -20.99 0.06 2.62
C ASP A 269 -20.09 0.33 3.83
N SER A 270 -19.91 -0.67 4.70
CA SER A 270 -19.03 -0.56 5.87
C SER A 270 -17.56 -0.38 5.45
N THR A 271 -17.11 -1.08 4.40
CA THR A 271 -15.75 -0.95 3.88
C THR A 271 -15.50 0.44 3.29
N VAL A 272 -16.43 0.98 2.51
CA VAL A 272 -16.33 2.34 1.96
C VAL A 272 -16.24 3.38 3.08
N ALA A 273 -17.06 3.27 4.13
CA ALA A 273 -17.01 4.18 5.29
C ALA A 273 -15.65 4.12 6.01
N LEU A 274 -15.15 2.92 6.29
CA LEU A 274 -13.84 2.70 6.91
C LEU A 274 -12.70 3.27 6.07
N VAL A 275 -12.69 2.95 4.79
CA VAL A 275 -11.66 3.39 3.84
C VAL A 275 -11.66 4.92 3.68
N THR A 276 -12.83 5.55 3.66
CA THR A 276 -12.95 7.02 3.62
C THR A 276 -12.28 7.67 4.83
N SER A 277 -12.48 7.12 6.02
CA SER A 277 -11.83 7.59 7.25
C SER A 277 -10.30 7.39 7.20
N GLN A 278 -9.85 6.20 6.83
CA GLN A 278 -8.41 5.89 6.70
C GLN A 278 -7.73 6.75 5.63
N ARG A 279 -8.39 6.97 4.49
CA ARG A 279 -7.92 7.85 3.41
C ARG A 279 -7.63 9.25 3.91
N THR A 280 -8.52 9.80 4.73
CA THR A 280 -8.34 11.14 5.30
C THR A 280 -7.08 11.21 6.17
N LEU A 281 -6.84 10.20 7.01
CA LEU A 281 -5.63 10.12 7.83
C LEU A 281 -4.35 10.02 6.98
N VAL A 282 -4.35 9.16 5.97
CA VAL A 282 -3.19 9.02 5.06
C VAL A 282 -2.92 10.32 4.32
N LEU A 283 -3.94 11.00 3.79
CA LEU A 283 -3.78 12.30 3.13
C LEU A 283 -3.30 13.39 4.08
N LEU A 284 -3.77 13.38 5.33
CA LEU A 284 -3.29 14.30 6.36
C LEU A 284 -1.77 14.16 6.55
N LEU A 285 -1.29 12.94 6.72
CA LEU A 285 0.12 12.65 6.97
C LEU A 285 1.02 12.84 5.75
N THR A 286 0.51 12.53 4.53
CA THR A 286 1.34 12.51 3.32
C THR A 286 1.26 13.78 2.49
N ARG A 287 0.20 14.58 2.64
CA ARG A 287 -0.05 15.76 1.82
C ARG A 287 -0.31 17.02 2.66
N TYR A 288 -1.34 17.01 3.51
CA TYR A 288 -1.77 18.27 4.15
C TYR A 288 -0.78 18.77 5.20
N LEU A 289 -0.31 17.93 6.11
CA LEU A 289 0.69 18.33 7.12
C LEU A 289 2.03 18.74 6.49
N PRO A 290 2.63 17.97 5.54
CA PRO A 290 3.88 18.38 4.90
C PRO A 290 3.78 19.74 4.19
N TRP A 291 2.72 19.97 3.40
CA TRP A 291 2.51 21.26 2.74
C TRP A 291 2.20 22.39 3.73
N GLY A 292 1.43 22.09 4.79
CA GLY A 292 1.15 23.05 5.86
C GLY A 292 2.42 23.48 6.59
N PHE A 293 3.33 22.56 6.89
CA PHE A 293 4.63 22.85 7.50
C PHE A 293 5.54 23.68 6.58
N LEU A 294 5.58 23.37 5.28
CA LEU A 294 6.33 24.17 4.31
C LEU A 294 5.79 25.61 4.25
N LEU A 295 4.49 25.77 4.16
CA LEU A 295 3.86 27.10 4.15
C LEU A 295 4.15 27.87 5.43
N LEU A 296 3.98 27.22 6.58
CA LEU A 296 4.27 27.82 7.88
C LEU A 296 5.75 28.22 7.99
N GLY A 297 6.66 27.34 7.57
CA GLY A 297 8.10 27.62 7.53
C GLY A 297 8.44 28.84 6.66
N ALA A 298 7.83 28.92 5.47
CA ALA A 298 8.00 30.05 4.55
C ALA A 298 7.49 31.38 5.15
N VAL A 299 6.32 31.36 5.80
CA VAL A 299 5.77 32.56 6.48
C VAL A 299 6.67 32.98 7.65
N LEU A 300 7.12 32.05 8.47
CA LEU A 300 8.03 32.36 9.60
C LEU A 300 9.38 32.92 9.12
N LEU A 301 9.92 32.35 8.03
CA LEU A 301 11.15 32.84 7.40
C LEU A 301 10.96 34.28 6.88
N ALA A 302 9.89 34.54 6.12
CA ALA A 302 9.58 35.88 5.62
C ALA A 302 9.43 36.91 6.75
N LEU A 303 8.74 36.51 7.84
CA LEU A 303 8.57 37.38 9.01
C LEU A 303 9.92 37.64 9.72
N SER A 304 10.76 36.61 9.85
CA SER A 304 12.13 36.75 10.43
C SER A 304 12.96 37.76 9.60
N LEU A 305 13.00 37.58 8.27
CA LEU A 305 13.73 38.45 7.35
C LEU A 305 13.17 39.88 7.39
N TYR A 306 11.86 40.06 7.43
CA TYR A 306 11.21 41.35 7.53
C TYR A 306 11.60 42.09 8.81
N LEU A 307 11.59 41.38 9.97
CA LEU A 307 12.01 41.99 11.26
C LEU A 307 13.49 42.37 11.25
N GLU A 308 14.34 41.57 10.60
CA GLU A 308 15.75 41.88 10.46
C GLU A 308 16.01 43.07 9.56
N ALA A 309 15.35 43.12 8.37
CA ALA A 309 15.45 44.24 7.44
C ALA A 309 14.98 45.58 8.07
N ARG A 310 13.89 45.51 8.85
CA ARG A 310 13.37 46.70 9.56
C ARG A 310 14.30 47.11 10.73
N GLY A 311 15.11 46.23 11.26
CA GLY A 311 16.11 46.53 12.30
C GLY A 311 17.40 47.14 11.76
N ARG A 312 17.70 46.97 10.46
CA ARG A 312 18.90 47.48 9.77
C ARG A 312 18.72 48.88 9.18
N ARG A 313 17.64 49.63 9.50
CA ARG A 313 17.52 51.03 9.05
C ARG A 313 18.75 51.77 9.55
N PRO A 314 19.58 52.37 8.64
CA PRO A 314 20.74 53.13 9.04
C PRO A 314 20.30 54.25 10.00
N ALA A 315 21.05 54.47 11.10
CA ALA A 315 20.90 55.64 11.90
C ALA A 315 21.01 56.86 10.98
N PRO A 316 20.16 57.90 11.15
CA PRO A 316 20.32 59.12 10.40
C PRO A 316 21.77 59.62 10.58
N THR A 317 22.46 59.74 9.43
CA THR A 317 23.84 60.28 9.42
C THR A 317 23.79 61.60 10.15
N ALA A 318 24.37 61.66 11.33
CA ALA A 318 24.54 62.89 12.09
C ALA A 318 25.22 63.87 11.15
N ALA A 319 24.56 65.02 10.90
CA ALA A 319 25.10 66.06 10.07
C ALA A 319 26.48 66.42 10.59
N ARG A 320 27.50 66.29 9.72
CA ARG A 320 28.88 66.66 10.03
C ARG A 320 28.88 68.16 10.40
N PRO A 321 29.41 68.53 11.61
CA PRO A 321 29.51 69.93 11.93
C PRO A 321 30.37 70.68 10.91
N PRO A 322 30.05 71.95 10.54
CA PRO A 322 30.84 72.69 9.59
C PRO A 322 32.29 72.85 10.07
N ALA A 323 33.22 72.65 9.13
CA ALA A 323 34.65 72.80 9.38
C ALA A 323 34.98 74.25 9.80
N PRO A 324 35.89 74.47 10.78
CA PRO A 324 36.30 75.83 11.11
C PRO A 324 37.08 76.43 9.97
N GLU A 325 36.79 77.67 9.61
CA GLU A 325 37.40 78.50 8.61
C GLU A 325 38.90 78.67 8.94
N ALA A 326 39.77 78.22 8.00
CA ALA A 326 41.21 78.28 8.14
C ALA A 326 41.69 79.77 7.84
N ALA A 327 42.19 80.39 8.85
CA ALA A 327 42.92 81.64 8.74
C ALA A 327 44.22 81.42 7.93
N ALA A 328 44.39 82.35 6.94
CA ALA A 328 45.56 82.42 6.10
C ALA A 328 46.84 82.74 6.90
N GLY A 329 47.93 82.03 6.63
CA GLY A 329 49.24 82.38 7.19
C GLY A 329 50.31 81.61 6.47
N GLY A 330 51.08 82.31 5.66
CA GLY A 330 52.09 81.83 4.74
C GLY A 330 53.34 81.20 5.31
N GLY A 331 54.18 80.68 4.42
CA GLY A 331 55.65 80.51 4.66
C GLY A 331 56.23 79.22 4.21
N ALA A 332 56.78 79.24 3.01
CA ALA A 332 58.06 78.80 2.51
C ALA A 332 58.72 77.47 2.86
N ALA A 333 59.04 76.78 1.75
CA ALA A 333 60.36 76.21 1.43
C ALA A 333 60.86 74.88 2.04
N GLY A 334 61.29 74.02 1.14
CA GLY A 334 62.44 73.07 1.36
C GLY A 334 62.12 71.59 1.20
N GLY A 335 62.32 70.97 0.08
CA GLY A 335 63.51 70.29 -0.36
C GLY A 335 63.60 68.81 0.01
N GLY A 336 63.81 67.95 -0.98
CA GLY A 336 64.61 66.72 -0.84
C GLY A 336 63.81 65.40 -0.99
N ALA A 337 63.74 64.85 -2.13
CA ALA A 337 64.59 63.81 -2.77
C ALA A 337 64.46 62.38 -2.22
N ALA A 338 64.03 61.51 -3.17
CA ALA A 338 64.64 60.29 -3.62
C ALA A 338 64.52 58.96 -2.82
N GLY A 339 64.23 57.99 -3.60
CA GLY A 339 64.65 56.59 -3.43
C GLY A 339 63.51 55.66 -3.03
N GLY A 340 63.12 54.70 -3.78
CA GLY A 340 63.82 53.86 -4.68
C GLY A 340 63.58 52.38 -4.28
N GLY A 341 63.20 51.59 -5.20
CA GLY A 341 63.44 50.14 -5.15
C GLY A 341 62.30 49.27 -4.70
N ALA A 342 61.63 48.59 -5.56
CA ALA A 342 61.93 47.45 -6.37
C ALA A 342 61.67 46.11 -5.66
N ALA A 343 60.74 45.41 -6.25
CA ALA A 343 60.80 44.08 -6.83
C ALA A 343 60.77 42.78 -5.98
N GLY A 344 60.04 41.87 -6.49
CA GLY A 344 60.19 40.43 -6.39
C GLY A 344 59.08 39.75 -5.62
N GLY A 345 58.31 38.84 -6.10
CA GLY A 345 58.52 37.82 -7.15
C GLY A 345 58.25 36.46 -6.56
N GLY A 346 57.50 35.66 -7.28
CA GLY A 346 57.53 34.22 -7.20
C GLY A 346 56.41 33.56 -6.39
N ALA A 347 55.42 32.92 -7.00
CA ALA A 347 55.34 31.75 -7.83
C ALA A 347 55.17 30.44 -7.05
N ALA A 348 54.09 29.77 -7.37
CA ALA A 348 53.94 28.37 -7.77
C ALA A 348 53.76 27.27 -6.72
N GLY A 349 52.81 26.43 -7.09
CA GLY A 349 52.76 24.98 -6.85
C GLY A 349 51.75 24.53 -5.87
N GLY A 350 50.78 23.73 -6.12
CA GLY A 350 50.53 22.63 -7.01
C GLY A 350 49.90 21.51 -6.18
N GLY A 351 48.89 20.93 -6.71
CA GLY A 351 48.04 19.90 -6.22
C GLY A 351 48.74 18.60 -5.70
N PRO A 352 48.01 17.45 -5.47
CA PRO A 352 46.89 16.92 -6.28
C PRO A 352 45.55 16.86 -5.51
#